data_e006df39fac566ac8e5729186a7f1864
#
_entry.id   e006df39fac566ac8e5729186a7f1864
#
_cell.length_a   1.000
_cell.length_b   1.000
_cell.length_c   1.000
_cell.angle_alpha   90.00
_cell.angle_beta   90.00
_cell.angle_gamma   90.00
#
_symmetry.space_group_name_H-M   'P 1'
#
loop_
_entity.id
_entity.type
_entity.pdbx_description
1 polymer ?
#
loop_
_entity_poly.entity_id
_entity_poly.type
_entity_poly.pdbx_seq_one_letter_code
_entity_poly.pdbx_strand_id
1 'polypeptide(L)'
;CDIVTKKKAAKIEGEKVKRFLNNLKFKSKILFIVGALFFVTATVGGITYYHYAAQDVEKNFKAGAEDVLTQLTDTLDLRLNAVEMRVRGLVSNTTFMRTMVNYLNKPDEKNRVKALGEAASFLKDLESGESLVHSSYIYTDKGDFENFIRMRNWSFDFKTSKFYQAYQEQGVLAVQWFPTQKDEIFKDEDDVIPYVRRFTLDGYYHGGYQYLVVQLKKIELDRILSGKYGYFDQLLIVNENGELLAGSDGVNTKKLIEIAKPSVKNGSATDSTYEQDKIKYLVFSDTLDTTGWKIFGLRSRDSLLGSLQSLRVLIAEFTVIIFLAAFVALLLVSNSLTAALTRLEKRMSIVQGGDFEVRFFYPY
;
A
#
# COMPACT_ATOMS: atom_id res chain seq x y z
N CYS A 1 -39.29 2.33 -24.88
CA CYS A 1 -39.25 1.54 -26.13
C CYS A 1 -38.29 0.34 -26.04
N ASP A 2 -37.17 0.43 -25.31
CA ASP A 2 -36.13 -0.64 -25.26
C ASP A 2 -36.53 -1.95 -24.57
N ILE A 3 -37.42 -1.93 -23.60
CA ILE A 3 -37.83 -3.13 -22.83
C ILE A 3 -38.73 -4.04 -23.68
N VAL A 4 -39.57 -3.45 -24.52
CA VAL A 4 -40.48 -4.19 -25.41
C VAL A 4 -39.73 -4.85 -26.56
N THR A 5 -38.73 -4.17 -27.11
CA THR A 5 -37.86 -4.69 -28.16
C THR A 5 -36.98 -5.85 -27.64
N LYS A 6 -36.40 -5.74 -26.43
CA LYS A 6 -35.63 -6.84 -25.79
C LYS A 6 -36.52 -8.07 -25.50
N LYS A 7 -37.76 -7.88 -25.01
CA LYS A 7 -38.70 -9.01 -24.80
C LYS A 7 -39.12 -9.70 -26.11
N LYS A 8 -39.30 -8.93 -27.20
CA LYS A 8 -39.62 -9.50 -28.50
C LYS A 8 -38.45 -10.28 -29.12
N ALA A 9 -37.20 -9.77 -28.98
CA ALA A 9 -36.00 -10.45 -29.42
C ALA A 9 -35.76 -11.78 -28.65
N ALA A 10 -35.92 -11.80 -27.35
CA ALA A 10 -35.78 -13.00 -26.52
C ALA A 10 -36.88 -14.05 -26.85
N LYS A 11 -38.09 -13.63 -27.21
CA LYS A 11 -39.18 -14.54 -27.63
C LYS A 11 -38.87 -15.19 -29.00
N ILE A 12 -38.31 -14.41 -29.94
CA ILE A 12 -37.96 -14.91 -31.28
C ILE A 12 -36.77 -15.90 -31.17
N GLU A 13 -35.78 -15.63 -30.34
CA GLU A 13 -34.68 -16.55 -30.07
C GLU A 13 -35.18 -17.84 -29.40
N GLY A 14 -36.08 -17.75 -28.42
CA GLY A 14 -36.66 -18.91 -27.76
C GLY A 14 -37.48 -19.79 -28.73
N GLU A 15 -38.19 -19.21 -29.71
CA GLU A 15 -38.90 -19.98 -30.74
C GLU A 15 -37.94 -20.63 -31.75
N LYS A 16 -36.86 -19.99 -32.11
CA LYS A 16 -35.80 -20.61 -32.97
C LYS A 16 -35.13 -21.81 -32.28
N VAL A 17 -34.76 -21.69 -31.00
CA VAL A 17 -34.20 -22.79 -30.19
C VAL A 17 -35.19 -23.94 -30.07
N LYS A 18 -36.48 -23.65 -29.83
CA LYS A 18 -37.54 -24.67 -29.75
C LYS A 18 -37.74 -25.41 -31.08
N ARG A 19 -37.73 -24.70 -32.23
CA ARG A 19 -37.79 -25.32 -33.57
C ARG A 19 -36.55 -26.16 -33.86
N PHE A 20 -35.35 -25.70 -33.50
CA PHE A 20 -34.13 -26.44 -33.65
C PHE A 20 -34.12 -27.74 -32.82
N LEU A 21 -34.52 -27.65 -31.56
CA LEU A 21 -34.65 -28.82 -30.67
C LEU A 21 -35.71 -29.81 -31.18
N ASN A 22 -36.85 -29.35 -31.75
CA ASN A 22 -37.87 -30.22 -32.25
C ASN A 22 -37.46 -31.05 -33.47
N ASN A 23 -36.55 -30.52 -34.29
CA ASN A 23 -36.05 -31.18 -35.49
C ASN A 23 -34.88 -32.20 -35.23
N LEU A 24 -34.33 -32.22 -34.01
CA LEU A 24 -33.27 -33.17 -33.64
C LEU A 24 -33.85 -34.55 -33.35
N LYS A 25 -33.12 -35.58 -33.71
CA LYS A 25 -33.38 -36.99 -33.29
C LYS A 25 -33.32 -37.06 -31.76
N PHE A 26 -34.11 -37.94 -31.15
CA PHE A 26 -34.20 -38.10 -29.69
C PHE A 26 -32.86 -38.16 -28.99
N LYS A 27 -31.93 -38.92 -29.55
CA LYS A 27 -30.52 -39.01 -29.09
C LYS A 27 -29.82 -37.65 -29.02
N SER A 28 -29.94 -36.82 -30.08
CA SER A 28 -29.32 -35.52 -30.13
C SER A 28 -29.95 -34.50 -29.18
N LYS A 29 -31.27 -34.65 -28.90
CA LYS A 29 -31.96 -33.83 -27.90
C LYS A 29 -31.42 -34.02 -26.49
N ILE A 30 -31.28 -35.29 -26.08
CA ILE A 30 -30.73 -35.63 -24.75
C ILE A 30 -29.31 -35.12 -24.63
N LEU A 31 -28.47 -35.40 -25.67
CA LEU A 31 -27.07 -34.94 -25.67
C LEU A 31 -26.96 -33.42 -25.52
N PHE A 32 -27.79 -32.66 -26.25
CA PHE A 32 -27.77 -31.22 -26.21
C PHE A 32 -28.24 -30.67 -24.85
N ILE A 33 -29.35 -31.18 -24.31
CA ILE A 33 -29.91 -30.68 -23.03
C ILE A 33 -28.96 -30.96 -21.88
N VAL A 34 -28.49 -32.21 -21.76
CA VAL A 34 -27.60 -32.63 -20.67
C VAL A 34 -26.22 -31.95 -20.81
N GLY A 35 -25.69 -31.86 -22.04
CA GLY A 35 -24.44 -31.17 -22.32
C GLY A 35 -24.52 -29.67 -21.97
N ALA A 36 -25.62 -29.00 -22.35
CA ALA A 36 -25.86 -27.60 -21.98
C ALA A 36 -25.97 -27.41 -20.46
N LEU A 37 -26.65 -28.33 -19.76
CA LEU A 37 -26.75 -28.29 -18.30
C LEU A 37 -25.38 -28.41 -17.65
N PHE A 38 -24.56 -29.36 -18.07
CA PHE A 38 -23.19 -29.54 -17.57
C PHE A 38 -22.32 -28.29 -17.83
N PHE A 39 -22.41 -27.72 -19.03
CA PHE A 39 -21.65 -26.51 -19.39
C PHE A 39 -22.05 -25.33 -18.50
N VAL A 40 -23.35 -25.07 -18.33
CA VAL A 40 -23.86 -23.99 -17.47
C VAL A 40 -23.39 -24.22 -16.02
N THR A 41 -23.53 -25.42 -15.48
CA THR A 41 -23.15 -25.73 -14.10
C THR A 41 -21.65 -25.54 -13.89
N ALA A 42 -20.80 -26.04 -14.81
CA ALA A 42 -19.36 -25.89 -14.73
C ALA A 42 -18.93 -24.39 -14.84
N THR A 43 -19.57 -23.64 -15.74
CA THR A 43 -19.28 -22.22 -15.91
C THR A 43 -19.69 -21.40 -14.68
N VAL A 44 -20.89 -21.62 -14.15
CA VAL A 44 -21.37 -20.93 -12.93
C VAL A 44 -20.49 -21.31 -11.75
N GLY A 45 -20.16 -22.61 -11.59
CA GLY A 45 -19.24 -23.08 -10.54
C GLY A 45 -17.86 -22.41 -10.63
N GLY A 46 -17.29 -22.33 -11.84
CA GLY A 46 -15.99 -21.70 -12.08
C GLY A 46 -15.99 -20.20 -11.77
N ILE A 47 -17.02 -19.47 -12.19
CA ILE A 47 -17.18 -18.05 -11.88
C ILE A 47 -17.32 -17.83 -10.37
N THR A 48 -18.15 -18.63 -9.71
CA THR A 48 -18.36 -18.54 -8.27
C THR A 48 -17.07 -18.83 -7.50
N TYR A 49 -16.35 -19.87 -7.87
CA TYR A 49 -15.06 -20.21 -7.28
C TYR A 49 -14.03 -19.08 -7.45
N TYR A 50 -13.96 -18.50 -8.65
CA TYR A 50 -13.07 -17.36 -8.90
C TYR A 50 -13.40 -16.16 -8.02
N HIS A 51 -14.69 -15.84 -7.85
CA HIS A 51 -15.10 -14.75 -6.95
C HIS A 51 -14.71 -15.00 -5.49
N TYR A 52 -14.92 -16.23 -4.99
CA TYR A 52 -14.49 -16.62 -3.64
C TYR A 52 -12.97 -16.53 -3.49
N ALA A 53 -12.21 -17.05 -4.45
CA ALA A 53 -10.76 -16.98 -4.43
C ALA A 53 -10.25 -15.51 -4.45
N ALA A 54 -10.87 -14.65 -5.25
CA ALA A 54 -10.52 -13.23 -5.30
C ALA A 54 -10.80 -12.52 -3.98
N GLN A 55 -11.93 -12.80 -3.33
CA GLN A 55 -12.27 -12.24 -2.02
C GLN A 55 -11.31 -12.74 -0.92
N ASP A 56 -10.97 -14.02 -0.94
CA ASP A 56 -10.06 -14.60 0.05
C ASP A 56 -8.65 -14.02 -0.09
N VAL A 57 -8.13 -13.88 -1.33
CA VAL A 57 -6.85 -13.23 -1.60
C VAL A 57 -6.87 -11.77 -1.15
N GLU A 58 -7.93 -11.01 -1.45
CA GLU A 58 -8.04 -9.61 -1.01
C GLU A 58 -8.09 -9.51 0.53
N LYS A 59 -8.83 -10.38 1.20
CA LYS A 59 -8.93 -10.41 2.66
C LYS A 59 -7.59 -10.73 3.33
N ASN A 60 -6.92 -11.79 2.88
CA ASN A 60 -5.63 -12.20 3.44
C ASN A 60 -4.55 -11.16 3.14
N PHE A 61 -4.60 -10.53 1.95
CA PHE A 61 -3.73 -9.43 1.59
C PHE A 61 -3.92 -8.22 2.52
N LYS A 62 -5.17 -7.82 2.79
CA LYS A 62 -5.45 -6.68 3.69
C LYS A 62 -4.86 -6.89 5.07
N ALA A 63 -5.08 -8.06 5.67
CA ALA A 63 -4.53 -8.37 6.99
C ALA A 63 -2.99 -8.32 6.99
N GLY A 64 -2.34 -8.95 6.00
CA GLY A 64 -0.87 -8.91 5.91
C GLY A 64 -0.31 -7.52 5.58
N ALA A 65 -1.04 -6.71 4.81
CA ALA A 65 -0.64 -5.33 4.49
C ALA A 65 -0.72 -4.43 5.73
N GLU A 66 -1.76 -4.57 6.55
CA GLU A 66 -1.90 -3.86 7.82
C GLU A 66 -0.76 -4.21 8.77
N ASP A 67 -0.46 -5.51 8.95
CA ASP A 67 0.65 -5.96 9.81
C ASP A 67 2.00 -5.39 9.36
N VAL A 68 2.28 -5.41 8.05
CA VAL A 68 3.53 -4.87 7.49
C VAL A 68 3.59 -3.35 7.64
N LEU A 69 2.48 -2.65 7.42
CA LEU A 69 2.44 -1.19 7.59
C LEU A 69 2.68 -0.80 9.04
N THR A 70 2.02 -1.45 10.00
CA THR A 70 2.21 -1.22 11.44
C THR A 70 3.67 -1.48 11.84
N GLN A 71 4.26 -2.60 11.39
CA GLN A 71 5.67 -2.89 11.67
C GLN A 71 6.63 -1.81 11.10
N LEU A 72 6.32 -1.29 9.91
CA LEU A 72 7.08 -0.19 9.31
C LEU A 72 6.91 1.11 10.11
N THR A 73 5.68 1.43 10.51
CA THR A 73 5.36 2.58 11.36
C THR A 73 6.12 2.51 12.67
N ASP A 74 6.06 1.39 13.39
CA ASP A 74 6.78 1.16 14.64
C ASP A 74 8.29 1.33 14.47
N THR A 75 8.85 0.79 13.38
CA THR A 75 10.29 0.89 13.09
C THR A 75 10.72 2.35 12.87
N LEU A 76 9.92 3.11 12.13
CA LEU A 76 10.20 4.54 11.87
C LEU A 76 10.00 5.37 13.14
N ASP A 77 8.96 5.08 13.90
CA ASP A 77 8.67 5.77 15.16
C ASP A 77 9.81 5.58 16.19
N LEU A 78 10.30 4.36 16.33
CA LEU A 78 11.47 4.07 17.17
C LEU A 78 12.70 4.87 16.76
N ARG A 79 12.97 5.02 15.47
CA ARG A 79 14.12 5.79 14.96
C ARG A 79 13.94 7.30 15.19
N LEU A 80 12.75 7.84 14.92
CA LEU A 80 12.46 9.26 15.18
C LEU A 80 12.52 9.57 16.68
N ASN A 81 11.96 8.71 17.50
CA ASN A 81 12.06 8.82 18.95
C ASN A 81 13.52 8.76 19.43
N ALA A 82 14.37 7.91 18.83
CA ALA A 82 15.80 7.86 19.16
C ALA A 82 16.48 9.21 18.87
N VAL A 83 16.16 9.88 17.75
CA VAL A 83 16.64 11.24 17.45
C VAL A 83 16.18 12.23 18.55
N GLU A 84 14.91 12.23 18.88
CA GLU A 84 14.37 13.12 19.92
C GLU A 84 15.02 12.89 21.29
N MET A 85 15.19 11.64 21.68
CA MET A 85 15.83 11.28 22.96
C MET A 85 17.31 11.73 23.00
N ARG A 86 18.04 11.60 21.90
CA ARG A 86 19.43 12.10 21.78
C ARG A 86 19.50 13.62 21.90
N VAL A 87 18.61 14.32 21.19
CA VAL A 87 18.50 15.78 21.28
C VAL A 87 18.15 16.21 22.70
N ARG A 88 17.18 15.55 23.33
CA ARG A 88 16.80 15.81 24.72
C ARG A 88 17.96 15.55 25.68
N GLY A 89 18.67 14.44 25.49
CA GLY A 89 19.87 14.11 26.27
C GLY A 89 20.97 15.15 26.12
N LEU A 90 21.22 15.64 24.89
CA LEU A 90 22.22 16.68 24.63
C LEU A 90 21.90 17.98 25.36
N VAL A 91 20.69 18.53 25.17
CA VAL A 91 20.27 19.79 25.81
C VAL A 91 20.08 19.69 27.33
N SER A 92 20.06 18.49 27.91
CA SER A 92 20.06 18.24 29.34
C SER A 92 21.44 17.87 29.91
N ASN A 93 22.46 17.75 29.04
CA ASN A 93 23.80 17.38 29.46
C ASN A 93 24.51 18.55 30.12
N THR A 94 24.85 18.42 31.42
CA THR A 94 25.45 19.50 32.19
C THR A 94 26.82 19.94 31.66
N THR A 95 27.62 19.02 31.11
CA THR A 95 28.91 19.35 30.50
C THR A 95 28.72 20.15 29.21
N PHE A 96 27.82 19.74 28.36
CA PHE A 96 27.45 20.50 27.16
C PHE A 96 26.93 21.90 27.51
N MET A 97 26.00 22.01 28.45
CA MET A 97 25.46 23.29 28.93
C MET A 97 26.55 24.21 29.44
N ARG A 98 27.49 23.67 30.25
CA ARG A 98 28.64 24.43 30.77
C ARG A 98 29.59 24.89 29.64
N THR A 99 29.84 24.05 28.66
CA THR A 99 30.63 24.39 27.46
C THR A 99 30.00 25.54 26.69
N MET A 100 28.69 25.50 26.47
CA MET A 100 27.93 26.59 25.85
C MET A 100 28.04 27.90 26.64
N VAL A 101 27.82 27.85 27.94
CA VAL A 101 27.93 29.01 28.84
C VAL A 101 29.36 29.60 28.85
N ASN A 102 30.38 28.76 28.83
CA ASN A 102 31.78 29.20 28.74
C ASN A 102 32.05 29.97 27.44
N TYR A 103 31.48 29.53 26.32
CA TYR A 103 31.58 30.24 25.05
C TYR A 103 30.89 31.62 25.13
N LEU A 104 29.65 31.65 25.67
CA LEU A 104 28.80 32.86 25.65
C LEU A 104 29.26 33.93 26.64
N ASN A 105 29.81 33.56 27.79
CA ASN A 105 30.15 34.49 28.88
C ASN A 105 31.59 34.94 28.91
N LYS A 106 32.54 34.28 28.21
CA LYS A 106 33.96 34.60 28.30
C LYS A 106 34.44 35.44 27.12
N PRO A 107 35.06 36.59 27.38
CA PRO A 107 35.62 37.44 26.33
C PRO A 107 36.98 36.90 25.76
N ASP A 108 37.63 35.94 26.42
CA ASP A 108 38.91 35.38 25.99
C ASP A 108 38.77 34.44 24.80
N GLU A 109 39.40 34.82 23.68
CA GLU A 109 39.31 34.10 22.40
C GLU A 109 39.78 32.66 22.48
N LYS A 110 40.85 32.36 23.23
CA LYS A 110 41.40 31.01 23.41
C LYS A 110 40.38 30.08 24.06
N ASN A 111 39.69 30.54 25.11
CA ASN A 111 38.66 29.74 25.80
C ASN A 111 37.40 29.61 24.96
N ARG A 112 37.10 30.58 24.12
CA ARG A 112 35.98 30.48 23.15
C ARG A 112 36.25 29.44 22.08
N VAL A 113 37.44 29.44 21.48
CA VAL A 113 37.83 28.42 20.49
C VAL A 113 37.84 27.02 21.08
N LYS A 114 38.28 26.85 22.31
CA LYS A 114 38.24 25.55 23.03
C LYS A 114 36.78 25.11 23.24
N ALA A 115 35.92 25.99 23.75
CA ALA A 115 34.51 25.69 23.97
C ALA A 115 33.78 25.37 22.66
N LEU A 116 34.10 26.05 21.56
CA LEU A 116 33.58 25.79 20.24
C LEU A 116 33.93 24.37 19.76
N GLY A 117 35.21 23.96 19.92
CA GLY A 117 35.66 22.61 19.57
C GLY A 117 34.97 21.51 20.41
N GLU A 118 34.80 21.75 21.72
CA GLU A 118 34.08 20.84 22.61
C GLU A 118 32.59 20.72 22.22
N ALA A 119 31.95 21.84 21.92
CA ALA A 119 30.53 21.85 21.45
C ALA A 119 30.40 21.11 20.11
N ALA A 120 31.33 21.33 19.17
CA ALA A 120 31.38 20.62 17.90
C ALA A 120 31.50 19.09 18.07
N SER A 121 32.26 18.63 19.09
CA SER A 121 32.34 17.19 19.41
C SER A 121 30.99 16.61 19.85
N PHE A 122 30.24 17.33 20.69
CA PHE A 122 28.90 16.89 21.09
C PHE A 122 27.92 16.82 19.90
N LEU A 123 27.99 17.80 18.99
CA LEU A 123 27.18 17.77 17.76
C LEU A 123 27.58 16.63 16.83
N LYS A 124 28.88 16.36 16.69
CA LYS A 124 29.38 15.21 15.94
C LYS A 124 28.87 13.88 16.52
N ASP A 125 28.87 13.74 17.82
CA ASP A 125 28.37 12.54 18.51
C ASP A 125 26.85 12.38 18.30
N LEU A 126 26.08 13.47 18.29
CA LEU A 126 24.66 13.47 17.95
C LEU A 126 24.44 12.96 16.52
N GLU A 127 25.18 13.48 15.55
CA GLU A 127 25.05 13.13 14.13
C GLU A 127 25.52 11.70 13.82
N SER A 128 26.60 11.25 14.45
CA SER A 128 27.13 9.90 14.21
C SER A 128 26.33 8.81 14.91
N GLY A 129 25.56 9.17 15.90
CA GLY A 129 24.82 8.22 16.72
C GLY A 129 23.51 7.71 16.12
N GLU A 130 23.00 8.35 15.05
CA GLU A 130 21.79 7.93 14.34
C GLU A 130 21.93 8.20 12.84
N SER A 131 21.75 7.16 12.04
CA SER A 131 21.96 7.23 10.58
C SER A 131 20.99 8.18 9.87
N LEU A 132 19.83 8.43 10.44
CA LEU A 132 18.85 9.39 9.92
C LEU A 132 19.34 10.84 10.02
N VAL A 133 20.24 11.15 10.95
CA VAL A 133 20.70 12.53 11.14
C VAL A 133 21.67 12.91 10.01
N HIS A 134 21.39 14.04 9.38
CA HIS A 134 22.20 14.65 8.34
C HIS A 134 23.22 15.60 8.93
N SER A 135 22.73 16.56 9.70
CA SER A 135 23.54 17.63 10.29
C SER A 135 22.86 18.22 11.52
N SER A 136 23.63 18.94 12.31
CA SER A 136 23.13 19.68 13.46
C SER A 136 23.74 21.07 13.55
N TYR A 137 22.95 22.00 14.07
CA TYR A 137 23.30 23.41 14.15
C TYR A 137 22.65 24.04 15.38
N ILE A 138 23.38 24.86 16.09
CA ILE A 138 22.84 25.60 17.24
C ILE A 138 22.99 27.10 16.97
N TYR A 139 21.84 27.77 17.04
CA TYR A 139 21.78 29.22 17.05
C TYR A 139 21.77 29.76 18.48
N THR A 140 22.58 30.77 18.73
CA THR A 140 22.54 31.61 19.93
C THR A 140 22.65 33.08 19.56
N ASP A 141 22.31 33.95 20.49
CA ASP A 141 22.40 35.42 20.29
C ASP A 141 23.84 35.98 20.15
N LYS A 142 24.85 35.19 20.55
CA LYS A 142 26.27 35.57 20.51
C LYS A 142 27.15 34.76 19.55
N GLY A 143 26.56 33.81 18.84
CA GLY A 143 27.25 33.02 17.85
C GLY A 143 26.65 31.65 17.71
N ASP A 144 27.03 31.00 16.64
CA ASP A 144 26.48 29.73 16.21
C ASP A 144 27.46 28.58 16.48
N PHE A 145 26.93 27.36 16.61
CA PHE A 145 27.73 26.14 16.77
C PHE A 145 27.37 25.11 15.71
N GLU A 146 28.39 24.49 15.17
CA GLU A 146 28.29 23.39 14.20
C GLU A 146 29.47 22.45 14.40
N ASN A 147 29.44 21.27 13.78
CA ASN A 147 30.54 20.32 13.93
C ASN A 147 31.71 20.52 12.95
N PHE A 148 31.65 21.53 12.08
CA PHE A 148 32.64 21.89 11.05
C PHE A 148 32.97 20.81 10.01
N ILE A 149 32.20 19.74 9.93
CA ILE A 149 32.36 18.70 8.91
C ILE A 149 31.81 19.16 7.56
N ARG A 150 30.72 19.94 7.59
CA ARG A 150 30.04 20.47 6.41
C ARG A 150 30.37 21.94 6.19
N MET A 151 30.34 22.34 4.90
CA MET A 151 30.55 23.75 4.55
C MET A 151 29.31 24.57 4.90
N ARG A 152 29.49 25.53 5.84
CA ARG A 152 28.43 26.45 6.23
C ARG A 152 28.00 27.34 5.07
N ASN A 153 26.70 27.55 4.93
CA ASN A 153 26.14 28.63 4.12
C ASN A 153 26.11 29.93 4.92
N TRP A 154 27.11 30.77 4.71
CA TRP A 154 27.25 32.05 5.43
C TRP A 154 26.17 33.09 5.10
N SER A 155 25.35 32.85 4.06
CA SER A 155 24.18 33.71 3.74
C SER A 155 22.95 33.32 4.57
N PHE A 156 22.97 32.17 5.26
CA PHE A 156 21.88 31.77 6.14
C PHE A 156 21.89 32.55 7.44
N ASP A 157 20.78 33.27 7.72
CA ASP A 157 20.55 33.90 9.00
C ASP A 157 19.34 33.27 9.69
N PHE A 158 19.57 32.66 10.85
CA PHE A 158 18.55 32.01 11.61
C PHE A 158 17.36 32.91 11.97
N LYS A 159 17.61 34.20 12.29
CA LYS A 159 16.54 35.14 12.68
C LYS A 159 15.58 35.47 11.57
N THR A 160 16.02 35.41 10.32
CA THR A 160 15.18 35.61 9.15
C THR A 160 14.58 34.35 8.60
N SER A 161 15.01 33.18 9.12
CA SER A 161 14.53 31.88 8.68
C SER A 161 13.09 31.59 9.11
N LYS A 162 12.43 30.70 8.37
CA LYS A 162 11.12 30.17 8.74
C LYS A 162 11.11 29.42 10.07
N PHE A 163 12.26 28.90 10.52
CA PHE A 163 12.40 28.28 11.82
C PHE A 163 12.13 29.29 12.94
N TYR A 164 12.77 30.43 12.90
CA TYR A 164 12.60 31.47 13.91
C TYR A 164 11.20 32.08 13.86
N GLN A 165 10.68 32.36 12.66
CA GLN A 165 9.34 32.91 12.48
C GLN A 165 8.25 32.01 13.07
N ALA A 166 8.32 30.71 12.84
CA ALA A 166 7.38 29.74 13.38
C ALA A 166 7.34 29.74 14.93
N TYR A 167 8.49 29.93 15.59
CA TYR A 167 8.54 30.06 17.06
C TYR A 167 8.00 31.39 17.57
N GLN A 168 8.05 32.45 16.77
CA GLN A 168 7.44 33.76 17.13
C GLN A 168 5.91 33.69 17.02
N GLU A 169 5.38 33.02 16.03
CA GLU A 169 3.93 32.89 15.78
C GLU A 169 3.23 31.92 16.73
N GLN A 170 3.84 30.78 17.02
CA GLN A 170 3.21 29.69 17.76
C GLN A 170 3.47 29.70 19.27
N GLY A 171 4.26 30.64 19.79
CA GLY A 171 4.49 30.77 21.23
C GLY A 171 5.42 29.70 21.82
N VAL A 172 5.00 29.03 22.92
CA VAL A 172 5.89 28.28 23.83
C VAL A 172 6.20 26.86 23.40
N LEU A 173 6.05 26.45 22.15
CA LEU A 173 6.41 25.10 21.73
C LEU A 173 7.92 24.87 21.92
N ALA A 174 8.27 23.80 22.66
CA ALA A 174 9.66 23.43 22.89
C ALA A 174 10.29 22.74 21.69
N VAL A 175 9.48 22.12 20.82
CA VAL A 175 9.89 21.28 19.69
C VAL A 175 8.98 21.53 18.50
N GLN A 176 9.56 21.56 17.30
CA GLN A 176 8.82 21.64 16.05
C GLN A 176 9.51 20.87 14.92
N TRP A 177 8.70 20.10 14.18
CA TRP A 177 9.09 19.47 12.93
C TRP A 177 8.69 20.33 11.73
N PHE A 178 9.55 20.39 10.73
CA PHE A 178 9.32 21.18 9.52
C PHE A 178 9.17 20.25 8.30
N PRO A 179 8.45 20.68 7.26
CA PRO A 179 8.35 19.91 6.03
C PRO A 179 9.71 19.77 5.33
N THR A 180 9.78 18.81 4.44
CA THR A 180 10.98 18.59 3.61
C THR A 180 11.33 19.82 2.81
N GLN A 181 12.59 20.19 2.85
CA GLN A 181 13.15 21.36 2.19
C GLN A 181 14.60 21.13 1.79
N LYS A 182 15.14 22.00 0.95
CA LYS A 182 16.59 22.06 0.70
C LYS A 182 17.32 22.52 1.95
N ASP A 183 18.55 21.98 2.16
CA ASP A 183 19.39 22.45 3.24
C ASP A 183 19.80 23.91 3.00
N GLU A 184 19.29 24.80 3.84
CA GLU A 184 19.60 26.23 3.80
C GLU A 184 20.80 26.58 4.69
N ILE A 185 21.12 25.71 5.67
CA ILE A 185 22.16 25.93 6.67
C ILE A 185 23.54 25.57 6.12
N PHE A 186 23.63 24.49 5.36
CA PHE A 186 24.87 24.02 4.74
C PHE A 186 24.76 24.04 3.21
N LYS A 187 25.90 23.98 2.52
CA LYS A 187 25.98 24.10 1.05
C LYS A 187 25.77 22.76 0.31
N ASP A 188 25.33 21.72 0.99
CA ASP A 188 25.23 20.38 0.42
C ASP A 188 24.05 20.20 -0.56
N GLU A 189 23.09 21.15 -0.54
CA GLU A 189 21.86 21.13 -1.37
C GLU A 189 20.99 19.86 -1.23
N ASP A 190 21.22 19.09 -0.17
CA ASP A 190 20.45 17.88 0.12
C ASP A 190 19.00 18.22 0.54
N ASP A 191 18.08 17.31 0.27
CA ASP A 191 16.73 17.40 0.82
C ASP A 191 16.73 16.89 2.27
N VAL A 192 16.31 17.76 3.19
CA VAL A 192 16.31 17.50 4.61
C VAL A 192 14.95 17.74 5.26
N ILE A 193 14.72 17.08 6.39
CA ILE A 193 13.54 17.30 7.23
C ILE A 193 14.04 17.88 8.54
N PRO A 194 13.85 19.20 8.79
CA PRO A 194 14.35 19.84 9.99
C PRO A 194 13.50 19.54 11.22
N TYR A 195 14.17 19.23 12.30
CA TYR A 195 13.67 19.16 13.67
C TYR A 195 14.31 20.30 14.45
N VAL A 196 13.52 21.16 15.05
CA VAL A 196 14.02 22.30 15.82
C VAL A 196 13.57 22.17 17.27
N ARG A 197 14.52 22.29 18.17
CA ARG A 197 14.27 22.32 19.61
C ARG A 197 14.75 23.62 20.22
N ARG A 198 13.84 24.34 20.85
CA ARG A 198 14.17 25.51 21.66
C ARG A 198 14.53 25.06 23.07
N PHE A 199 15.60 25.65 23.65
CA PHE A 199 16.04 25.38 25.00
C PHE A 199 16.62 26.63 25.65
N THR A 200 16.82 26.58 26.98
CA THR A 200 17.43 27.66 27.77
C THR A 200 18.66 27.14 28.48
N LEU A 201 19.57 28.04 28.81
CA LEU A 201 20.75 27.77 29.64
C LEU A 201 20.51 28.30 31.07
N ASP A 202 19.35 27.99 31.65
CA ASP A 202 18.86 28.52 32.92
C ASP A 202 19.87 28.35 34.05
N GLY A 203 20.00 29.40 34.88
CA GLY A 203 20.94 29.46 36.00
C GLY A 203 22.38 29.81 35.64
N TYR A 204 22.74 29.81 34.35
CA TYR A 204 24.13 30.06 33.90
C TYR A 204 24.24 31.18 32.86
N TYR A 205 23.14 31.49 32.12
CA TYR A 205 23.13 32.48 31.07
C TYR A 205 21.75 33.13 30.93
N HIS A 206 21.69 34.44 30.89
CA HIS A 206 20.45 35.24 30.83
C HIS A 206 20.15 35.79 29.43
N GLY A 207 20.66 35.16 28.38
CA GLY A 207 20.58 35.64 26.98
C GLY A 207 19.39 35.14 26.19
N GLY A 208 18.33 34.68 26.82
CA GLY A 208 17.15 34.20 26.11
C GLY A 208 17.24 32.74 25.61
N TYR A 209 16.45 32.43 24.58
CA TYR A 209 16.35 31.07 24.04
C TYR A 209 17.48 30.76 23.04
N GLN A 210 17.96 29.51 23.10
CA GLN A 210 18.82 28.91 22.11
C GLN A 210 18.00 27.91 21.27
N TYR A 211 18.44 27.66 20.05
CA TYR A 211 17.74 26.78 19.11
C TYR A 211 18.70 25.72 18.57
N LEU A 212 18.42 24.46 18.83
CA LEU A 212 19.12 23.34 18.21
C LEU A 212 18.30 22.87 17.01
N VAL A 213 18.85 22.98 15.83
CA VAL A 213 18.30 22.45 14.57
C VAL A 213 19.02 21.15 14.28
N VAL A 214 18.27 20.06 14.13
CA VAL A 214 18.74 18.77 13.65
C VAL A 214 18.04 18.48 12.34
N GLN A 215 18.81 18.24 11.29
CA GLN A 215 18.28 17.94 9.97
C GLN A 215 18.34 16.44 9.72
N LEU A 216 17.22 15.85 9.33
CA LEU A 216 17.17 14.45 8.94
C LEU A 216 17.37 14.29 7.43
N LYS A 217 18.04 13.20 7.03
CA LYS A 217 18.22 12.82 5.64
C LYS A 217 16.91 12.30 5.04
N LYS A 218 16.29 13.07 4.16
CA LYS A 218 15.12 12.60 3.39
C LYS A 218 15.42 11.31 2.65
N ILE A 219 16.61 11.20 2.04
CA ILE A 219 17.01 10.02 1.26
C ILE A 219 17.05 8.71 2.08
N GLU A 220 17.32 8.79 3.38
CA GLU A 220 17.27 7.60 4.23
C GLU A 220 15.82 7.16 4.51
N LEU A 221 14.89 8.10 4.67
CA LEU A 221 13.47 7.79 4.77
C LEU A 221 12.94 7.22 3.45
N ASP A 222 13.30 7.82 2.32
CA ASP A 222 12.95 7.30 0.99
C ASP A 222 13.48 5.87 0.80
N ARG A 223 14.70 5.59 1.24
CA ARG A 223 15.31 4.25 1.18
C ARG A 223 14.56 3.23 2.03
N ILE A 224 14.13 3.61 3.23
CA ILE A 224 13.31 2.74 4.09
C ILE A 224 12.00 2.44 3.38
N LEU A 225 11.32 3.45 2.82
CA LEU A 225 10.05 3.29 2.11
C LEU A 225 10.19 2.51 0.79
N SER A 226 11.36 2.59 0.13
CA SER A 226 11.66 1.85 -1.10
C SER A 226 12.04 0.39 -0.83
N GLY A 227 11.98 -0.07 0.40
CA GLY A 227 12.19 -1.47 0.78
C GLY A 227 11.22 -2.40 0.04
N LYS A 228 11.67 -3.65 -0.23
CA LYS A 228 10.84 -4.65 -0.92
C LYS A 228 9.78 -5.25 0.01
N TYR A 229 8.78 -4.48 0.37
CA TYR A 229 7.74 -4.95 1.28
C TYR A 229 6.69 -5.87 0.63
N GLY A 230 6.70 -6.05 -0.69
CA GLY A 230 5.83 -6.99 -1.41
C GLY A 230 4.33 -6.70 -1.38
N TYR A 231 3.87 -6.03 -0.34
CA TYR A 231 2.47 -5.66 -0.14
C TYR A 231 2.08 -4.33 -0.78
N PHE A 232 3.01 -3.41 -0.96
CA PHE A 232 2.72 -2.08 -1.46
C PHE A 232 3.40 -1.80 -2.79
N ASP A 233 2.67 -1.19 -3.73
CA ASP A 233 3.25 -0.65 -4.95
C ASP A 233 3.95 0.69 -4.64
N GLN A 234 3.42 1.42 -3.66
CA GLN A 234 3.94 2.72 -3.25
C GLN A 234 3.71 2.95 -1.75
N LEU A 235 4.70 3.59 -1.12
CA LEU A 235 4.66 4.03 0.26
C LEU A 235 5.01 5.52 0.33
N LEU A 236 4.34 6.27 1.20
CA LEU A 236 4.62 7.69 1.40
C LEU A 236 4.37 8.11 2.85
N ILE A 237 5.10 9.14 3.29
CA ILE A 237 4.94 9.79 4.59
C ILE A 237 4.50 11.23 4.36
N VAL A 238 3.46 11.64 5.05
CA VAL A 238 2.99 13.03 5.07
C VAL A 238 2.96 13.56 6.51
N ASN A 239 3.13 14.87 6.66
CA ASN A 239 2.94 15.53 7.94
C ASN A 239 1.44 15.73 8.26
N GLU A 240 1.14 16.31 9.41
CA GLU A 240 -0.23 16.62 9.86
C GLU A 240 -1.01 17.53 8.89
N ASN A 241 -0.31 18.35 8.12
CA ASN A 241 -0.89 19.24 7.11
C ASN A 241 -1.12 18.54 5.76
N GLY A 242 -0.71 17.29 5.62
CA GLY A 242 -0.78 16.52 4.37
C GLY A 242 0.29 16.90 3.37
N GLU A 243 1.41 17.47 3.81
CA GLU A 243 2.59 17.76 2.98
C GLU A 243 3.50 16.53 2.94
N LEU A 244 4.00 16.20 1.75
CA LEU A 244 4.89 15.06 1.57
C LEU A 244 6.23 15.28 2.26
N LEU A 245 6.65 14.32 3.08
CA LEU A 245 7.97 14.28 3.71
C LEU A 245 8.92 13.33 2.98
N ALA A 246 8.45 12.12 2.68
CA ALA A 246 9.24 11.09 2.01
C ALA A 246 8.33 10.14 1.21
N GLY A 247 8.90 9.41 0.25
CA GLY A 247 8.15 8.43 -0.54
C GLY A 247 9.05 7.43 -1.25
N SER A 248 8.49 6.26 -1.57
CA SER A 248 9.18 5.23 -2.33
C SER A 248 9.45 5.69 -3.78
N ASP A 249 10.41 5.04 -4.45
CA ASP A 249 10.79 5.34 -5.83
C ASP A 249 9.61 5.21 -6.81
N GLY A 250 9.57 6.07 -7.84
CA GLY A 250 8.56 6.04 -8.89
C GLY A 250 7.20 6.64 -8.52
N VAL A 251 7.10 7.25 -7.36
CA VAL A 251 5.87 7.88 -6.86
C VAL A 251 5.50 9.11 -7.68
N ASN A 252 4.33 9.10 -8.32
CA ASN A 252 3.74 10.33 -8.84
C ASN A 252 3.14 11.12 -7.66
N THR A 253 4.02 11.85 -7.00
CA THR A 253 3.82 12.53 -5.72
C THR A 253 2.54 13.38 -5.67
N LYS A 254 2.24 14.12 -6.76
CA LYS A 254 1.07 15.00 -6.80
C LYS A 254 -0.25 14.24 -6.75
N LYS A 255 -0.34 13.13 -7.49
CA LYS A 255 -1.54 12.29 -7.52
C LYS A 255 -1.79 11.57 -6.18
N LEU A 256 -0.73 11.12 -5.52
CA LEU A 256 -0.85 10.38 -4.26
C LEU A 256 -1.20 11.27 -3.07
N ILE A 257 -0.71 12.51 -3.06
CA ILE A 257 -1.09 13.49 -2.05
C ILE A 257 -2.60 13.79 -2.14
N GLU A 258 -3.17 13.84 -3.35
CA GLU A 258 -4.62 14.02 -3.52
C GLU A 258 -5.42 12.84 -2.95
N ILE A 259 -4.90 11.61 -3.06
CA ILE A 259 -5.50 10.41 -2.47
C ILE A 259 -5.38 10.43 -0.93
N ALA A 260 -4.24 10.87 -0.41
CA ALA A 260 -3.96 10.90 1.02
C ALA A 260 -4.72 12.03 1.76
N LYS A 261 -4.91 13.20 1.14
CA LYS A 261 -5.54 14.38 1.76
C LYS A 261 -6.92 14.13 2.40
N PRO A 262 -7.88 13.43 1.79
CA PRO A 262 -9.17 13.14 2.43
C PRO A 262 -9.00 12.25 3.67
N SER A 263 -8.08 11.29 3.64
CA SER A 263 -7.82 10.35 4.73
C SER A 263 -7.08 10.99 5.91
N VAL A 264 -6.27 12.02 5.66
CA VAL A 264 -5.64 12.83 6.72
C VAL A 264 -6.69 13.53 7.58
N LYS A 265 -7.78 14.04 6.96
CA LYS A 265 -8.84 14.77 7.68
C LYS A 265 -9.82 13.87 8.44
N ASN A 266 -10.04 12.64 8.02
CA ASN A 266 -11.09 11.77 8.55
C ASN A 266 -10.62 10.75 9.63
N GLY A 267 -9.36 10.77 10.02
CA GLY A 267 -8.87 10.13 11.26
C GLY A 267 -8.78 8.61 11.30
N SER A 268 -9.27 7.87 10.33
CA SER A 268 -9.15 6.40 10.27
C SER A 268 -9.55 5.91 8.88
N ALA A 269 -8.58 5.66 8.04
CA ALA A 269 -8.81 5.00 6.76
C ALA A 269 -8.05 3.67 6.69
N THR A 270 -8.45 2.74 7.56
CA THR A 270 -7.91 1.37 7.55
C THR A 270 -8.44 0.53 6.40
N ASP A 271 -9.39 1.00 5.60
CA ASP A 271 -9.94 0.23 4.45
C ASP A 271 -10.66 1.17 3.47
N SER A 272 -9.93 2.11 2.86
CA SER A 272 -10.49 2.95 1.81
C SER A 272 -10.07 2.46 0.43
N THR A 273 -11.06 2.26 -0.44
CA THR A 273 -10.80 2.02 -1.86
C THR A 273 -10.91 3.34 -2.59
N TYR A 274 -9.86 3.70 -3.30
CA TYR A 274 -9.81 4.90 -4.12
C TYR A 274 -9.74 4.53 -5.60
N GLU A 275 -10.53 5.18 -6.44
CA GLU A 275 -10.52 4.95 -7.90
C GLU A 275 -9.95 6.18 -8.60
N GLN A 276 -8.87 5.98 -9.36
CA GLN A 276 -8.26 7.00 -10.19
C GLN A 276 -7.87 6.43 -11.55
N ASP A 277 -8.19 7.15 -12.64
CA ASP A 277 -7.89 6.73 -14.01
C ASP A 277 -8.43 5.30 -14.33
N LYS A 278 -9.58 4.91 -13.74
CA LYS A 278 -10.19 3.57 -13.81
C LYS A 278 -9.40 2.46 -13.08
N ILE A 279 -8.36 2.79 -12.35
CA ILE A 279 -7.60 1.87 -11.50
C ILE A 279 -8.11 2.03 -10.07
N LYS A 280 -8.45 0.90 -9.43
CA LYS A 280 -8.84 0.86 -8.01
C LYS A 280 -7.62 0.57 -7.16
N TYR A 281 -7.38 1.43 -6.18
CA TYR A 281 -6.30 1.27 -5.20
C TYR A 281 -6.88 0.89 -3.83
N LEU A 282 -6.24 -0.05 -3.18
CA LEU A 282 -6.38 -0.29 -1.75
C LEU A 282 -5.43 0.67 -1.05
N VAL A 283 -5.95 1.45 -0.12
CA VAL A 283 -5.21 2.45 0.63
C VAL A 283 -5.18 2.05 2.10
N PHE A 284 -3.99 1.94 2.65
CA PHE A 284 -3.73 1.66 4.06
C PHE A 284 -3.08 2.88 4.67
N SER A 285 -3.36 3.16 5.93
CA SER A 285 -2.71 4.26 6.63
C SER A 285 -2.47 3.92 8.09
N ASP A 286 -1.35 4.42 8.60
CA ASP A 286 -1.00 4.34 10.00
C ASP A 286 -0.34 5.65 10.46
N THR A 287 -0.28 5.91 11.76
CA THR A 287 0.19 7.19 12.32
C THR A 287 1.38 6.96 13.23
N LEU A 288 2.46 7.71 13.03
CA LEU A 288 3.61 7.70 13.93
C LEU A 288 3.29 8.47 15.22
N ASP A 289 3.45 7.83 16.36
CA ASP A 289 3.12 8.39 17.68
C ASP A 289 4.03 9.56 18.07
N THR A 290 5.32 9.50 17.71
CA THR A 290 6.32 10.52 18.04
C THR A 290 6.05 11.85 17.35
N THR A 291 5.59 11.83 16.09
CA THR A 291 5.53 13.01 15.23
C THR A 291 4.13 13.39 14.79
N GLY A 292 3.15 12.50 14.92
CA GLY A 292 1.81 12.66 14.32
C GLY A 292 1.79 12.50 12.79
N TRP A 293 2.92 12.17 12.17
CA TRP A 293 2.98 11.94 10.72
C TRP A 293 2.19 10.69 10.34
N LYS A 294 1.70 10.67 9.11
CA LYS A 294 0.96 9.51 8.59
C LYS A 294 1.75 8.81 7.49
N ILE A 295 1.80 7.50 7.58
CA ILE A 295 2.30 6.62 6.52
C ILE A 295 1.10 6.13 5.73
N PHE A 296 1.19 6.18 4.41
CA PHE A 296 0.22 5.59 3.49
C PHE A 296 0.89 4.52 2.64
N GLY A 297 0.25 3.35 2.60
CA GLY A 297 0.58 2.26 1.68
C GLY A 297 -0.50 2.10 0.63
N LEU A 298 -0.12 2.03 -0.65
CA LEU A 298 -1.02 1.90 -1.77
C LEU A 298 -0.74 0.63 -2.55
N ARG A 299 -1.81 -0.10 -2.90
CA ARG A 299 -1.75 -1.27 -3.77
C ARG A 299 -2.82 -1.21 -4.84
N SER A 300 -2.45 -1.36 -6.11
CA SER A 300 -3.41 -1.51 -7.20
C SER A 300 -4.16 -2.84 -7.03
N ARG A 301 -5.49 -2.79 -7.03
CA ARG A 301 -6.33 -3.99 -6.98
C ARG A 301 -6.10 -4.88 -8.20
N ASP A 302 -5.87 -4.30 -9.36
CA ASP A 302 -5.62 -5.05 -10.59
C ASP A 302 -4.27 -5.78 -10.51
N SER A 303 -3.23 -5.14 -9.93
CA SER A 303 -1.95 -5.77 -9.66
C SER A 303 -2.08 -6.94 -8.68
N LEU A 304 -2.88 -6.77 -7.62
CA LEU A 304 -3.17 -7.82 -6.65
C LEU A 304 -3.88 -9.02 -7.29
N LEU A 305 -4.95 -8.76 -8.05
CA LEU A 305 -5.74 -9.80 -8.71
C LEU A 305 -5.05 -10.36 -9.97
N GLY A 306 -4.03 -9.69 -10.47
CA GLY A 306 -3.20 -10.18 -11.60
C GLY A 306 -2.57 -11.54 -11.30
N SER A 307 -2.22 -11.81 -10.05
CA SER A 307 -1.73 -13.12 -9.60
C SER A 307 -2.76 -14.25 -9.78
N LEU A 308 -4.06 -13.92 -9.86
CA LEU A 308 -5.14 -14.88 -10.12
C LEU A 308 -5.40 -15.13 -11.62
N GLN A 309 -4.64 -14.50 -12.51
CA GLN A 309 -4.83 -14.69 -13.96
C GLN A 309 -4.55 -16.14 -14.38
N SER A 310 -3.52 -16.76 -13.80
CA SER A 310 -3.23 -18.19 -13.99
C SER A 310 -4.39 -19.08 -13.51
N LEU A 311 -5.04 -18.72 -12.41
CA LEU A 311 -6.22 -19.42 -11.90
C LEU A 311 -7.40 -19.32 -12.86
N ARG A 312 -7.63 -18.18 -13.50
CA ARG A 312 -8.68 -18.02 -14.55
C ARG A 312 -8.44 -18.97 -15.72
N VAL A 313 -7.21 -19.06 -16.20
CA VAL A 313 -6.84 -19.94 -17.31
C VAL A 313 -7.06 -21.39 -16.88
N LEU A 314 -6.58 -21.78 -15.71
CA LEU A 314 -6.74 -23.12 -15.17
C LEU A 314 -8.21 -23.52 -15.01
N ILE A 315 -9.08 -22.64 -14.50
CA ILE A 315 -10.52 -22.87 -14.39
C ILE A 315 -11.14 -23.07 -15.79
N ALA A 316 -10.74 -22.27 -16.78
CA ALA A 316 -11.23 -22.41 -18.14
C ALA A 316 -10.81 -23.75 -18.76
N GLU A 317 -9.55 -24.15 -18.59
CA GLU A 317 -9.03 -25.45 -19.06
C GLU A 317 -9.78 -26.62 -18.41
N PHE A 318 -9.94 -26.62 -17.09
CA PHE A 318 -10.70 -27.67 -16.38
C PHE A 318 -12.16 -27.72 -16.83
N THR A 319 -12.80 -26.54 -17.04
CA THR A 319 -14.17 -26.48 -17.57
C THR A 319 -14.29 -27.16 -18.93
N VAL A 320 -13.35 -26.93 -19.83
CA VAL A 320 -13.32 -27.57 -21.15
C VAL A 320 -13.09 -29.09 -21.02
N ILE A 321 -12.16 -29.53 -20.18
CA ILE A 321 -11.87 -30.97 -19.96
C ILE A 321 -13.10 -31.70 -19.40
N ILE A 322 -13.74 -31.12 -18.37
CA ILE A 322 -14.96 -31.69 -17.77
C ILE A 322 -16.07 -31.76 -18.81
N PHE A 323 -16.26 -30.73 -19.61
CA PHE A 323 -17.24 -30.71 -20.67
C PHE A 323 -16.99 -31.83 -21.72
N LEU A 324 -15.76 -31.98 -22.19
CA LEU A 324 -15.37 -33.04 -23.12
C LEU A 324 -15.59 -34.42 -22.54
N ALA A 325 -15.20 -34.67 -21.29
CA ALA A 325 -15.40 -35.95 -20.61
C ALA A 325 -16.91 -36.27 -20.45
N ALA A 326 -17.70 -35.27 -20.03
CA ALA A 326 -19.15 -35.41 -19.93
C ALA A 326 -19.79 -35.69 -21.31
N PHE A 327 -19.32 -35.03 -22.36
CA PHE A 327 -19.80 -35.21 -23.73
C PHE A 327 -19.54 -36.66 -24.23
N VAL A 328 -18.31 -37.17 -24.00
CA VAL A 328 -17.94 -38.56 -24.35
C VAL A 328 -18.80 -39.53 -23.58
N ALA A 329 -18.97 -39.37 -22.26
CA ALA A 329 -19.81 -40.22 -21.43
C ALA A 329 -21.27 -40.25 -21.93
N LEU A 330 -21.82 -39.08 -22.26
CA LEU A 330 -23.16 -38.92 -22.84
C LEU A 330 -23.31 -39.67 -24.21
N LEU A 331 -22.27 -39.58 -25.05
CA LEU A 331 -22.26 -40.33 -26.32
C LEU A 331 -22.34 -41.83 -26.09
N LEU A 332 -21.57 -42.37 -25.14
CA LEU A 332 -21.55 -43.80 -24.82
C LEU A 332 -22.91 -44.26 -24.27
N VAL A 333 -23.46 -43.54 -23.29
CA VAL A 333 -24.78 -43.82 -22.70
C VAL A 333 -25.89 -43.70 -23.74
N SER A 334 -25.87 -42.65 -24.53
CA SER A 334 -26.89 -42.44 -25.59
C SER A 334 -26.87 -43.51 -26.68
N ASN A 335 -25.69 -44.01 -27.04
CA ASN A 335 -25.55 -45.11 -27.97
C ASN A 335 -26.12 -46.42 -27.39
N SER A 336 -25.82 -46.71 -26.12
CA SER A 336 -26.32 -47.89 -25.41
C SER A 336 -27.85 -47.91 -25.28
N LEU A 337 -28.44 -46.75 -24.85
CA LEU A 337 -29.89 -46.61 -24.73
C LEU A 337 -30.60 -46.73 -26.07
N THR A 338 -30.06 -46.07 -27.13
CA THR A 338 -30.65 -46.13 -28.47
C THR A 338 -30.61 -47.55 -29.02
N ALA A 339 -29.53 -48.28 -28.81
CA ALA A 339 -29.43 -49.69 -29.22
C ALA A 339 -30.45 -50.58 -28.50
N ALA A 340 -30.68 -50.35 -27.20
CA ALA A 340 -31.68 -51.07 -26.42
C ALA A 340 -33.10 -50.78 -26.92
N LEU A 341 -33.43 -49.52 -27.14
CA LEU A 341 -34.74 -49.08 -27.65
C LEU A 341 -35.01 -49.62 -29.06
N THR A 342 -34.07 -49.56 -29.96
CA THR A 342 -34.22 -50.11 -31.30
C THR A 342 -34.38 -51.64 -31.32
N ARG A 343 -33.76 -52.35 -30.38
CA ARG A 343 -33.97 -53.79 -30.19
C ARG A 343 -35.37 -54.06 -29.68
N LEU A 344 -35.90 -53.27 -28.76
CA LEU A 344 -37.26 -53.40 -28.25
C LEU A 344 -38.28 -53.09 -29.35
N GLU A 345 -38.09 -52.02 -30.10
CA GLU A 345 -38.97 -51.63 -31.23
C GLU A 345 -39.05 -52.72 -32.28
N LYS A 346 -37.87 -53.31 -32.66
CA LYS A 346 -37.80 -54.39 -33.63
C LYS A 346 -38.50 -55.65 -33.13
N ARG A 347 -38.42 -55.97 -31.86
CA ARG A 347 -39.10 -57.11 -31.25
C ARG A 347 -40.60 -56.86 -31.11
N MET A 348 -41.04 -55.66 -30.74
CA MET A 348 -42.45 -55.33 -30.72
C MET A 348 -43.08 -55.36 -32.12
N SER A 349 -42.33 -54.93 -33.15
CA SER A 349 -42.80 -55.02 -34.55
C SER A 349 -43.03 -56.50 -35.01
N ILE A 350 -42.19 -57.44 -34.54
CA ILE A 350 -42.33 -58.90 -34.84
C ILE A 350 -43.58 -59.43 -34.14
N VAL A 351 -43.80 -59.04 -32.87
CA VAL A 351 -45.03 -59.43 -32.13
C VAL A 351 -46.29 -58.84 -32.75
N GLN A 352 -46.26 -57.58 -33.23
CA GLN A 352 -47.36 -57.00 -33.98
C GLN A 352 -47.63 -57.70 -35.32
N GLY A 353 -46.61 -58.31 -35.92
CA GLY A 353 -46.75 -59.12 -37.12
C GLY A 353 -47.34 -60.50 -36.90
N GLY A 354 -47.73 -60.88 -35.67
CA GLY A 354 -48.37 -62.11 -35.34
C GLY A 354 -47.44 -63.29 -34.91
N ASP A 355 -46.17 -63.00 -34.77
CA ASP A 355 -45.20 -64.01 -34.28
C ASP A 355 -45.04 -63.86 -32.76
N PHE A 356 -45.64 -64.79 -31.95
CA PHE A 356 -45.67 -64.77 -30.51
C PHE A 356 -44.59 -65.66 -29.87
N GLU A 357 -43.71 -66.31 -30.65
CA GLU A 357 -42.64 -67.13 -30.12
C GLU A 357 -41.36 -66.40 -29.70
N VAL A 358 -41.35 -65.09 -29.67
CA VAL A 358 -40.15 -64.29 -29.31
C VAL A 358 -39.85 -64.40 -27.80
N ARG A 359 -38.84 -65.23 -27.44
CA ARG A 359 -38.29 -65.30 -26.03
C ARG A 359 -37.41 -64.09 -25.73
N PHE A 360 -37.65 -63.43 -24.60
CA PHE A 360 -36.80 -62.43 -24.04
C PHE A 360 -35.60 -63.07 -23.33
N PHE A 361 -34.47 -63.18 -24.03
CA PHE A 361 -33.20 -63.46 -23.36
C PHE A 361 -32.58 -62.20 -22.84
N TYR A 362 -32.44 -62.05 -21.51
CA TYR A 362 -31.56 -61.11 -20.88
C TYR A 362 -30.18 -61.69 -20.73
N PRO A 363 -29.13 -61.30 -21.42
CA PRO A 363 -27.79 -61.63 -21.01
C PRO A 363 -27.46 -60.74 -19.78
N TYR A 364 -27.14 -61.35 -18.67
CA TYR A 364 -26.57 -60.73 -17.48
C TYR A 364 -25.26 -60.04 -17.83
#